data_97454970870a371cb3828100b24b89dc
#
_entry.id   97454970870a371cb3828100b24b89dc
#
_cell.length_a   1.000
_cell.length_b   1.000
_cell.length_c   1.000
_cell.angle_alpha   90.00
_cell.angle_beta   90.00
_cell.angle_gamma   90.00
#
_symmetry.space_group_name_H-M   'P 1'
#
loop_
_entity.id
_entity.type
_entity.pdbx_description
1 polymer ?
#
loop_
_entity_poly.entity_id
_entity_poly.type
_entity_poly.pdbx_seq_one_letter_code
_entity_poly.pdbx_strand_id
1 'polypeptide(L)'
;RYIREFPYVDSKEELELEMHQSTREFSELIVHASETYTNANIGAEEIQLRQNDAGHLGIQYHYIIRRDGTVQRGLPLNNIADASDINRHKFNCIDVCLIGGVNVPSESDNPLLNLSSTSFTQTQYASLETIIASFYKKCSGGQVLGHNAIDANSQDPYFDVLSYVENKFGKKSVYKDPL
;
A
#
# COMPACT_ATOMS: atom_id res chain seq x y z
N ARG A 1 6.79 14.27 10.48
CA ARG A 1 6.96 15.41 9.61
C ARG A 1 5.68 15.68 8.81
N TYR A 2 5.11 16.85 8.97
CA TYR A 2 3.88 17.21 8.25
C TYR A 2 4.19 17.55 6.80
N ILE A 3 3.51 16.89 5.86
CA ILE A 3 3.63 17.13 4.42
C ILE A 3 2.34 17.77 3.95
N ARG A 4 2.41 18.87 3.22
CA ARG A 4 1.23 19.63 2.77
C ARG A 4 0.81 19.33 1.35
N GLU A 5 1.76 18.91 0.52
CA GLU A 5 1.50 18.63 -0.90
C GLU A 5 1.74 17.17 -1.21
N PHE A 6 0.80 16.60 -1.95
CA PHE A 6 0.85 15.20 -2.36
C PHE A 6 0.69 15.13 -3.88
N PRO A 7 1.79 15.37 -4.63
CA PRO A 7 1.72 15.38 -6.07
C PRO A 7 1.39 14.00 -6.63
N TYR A 8 0.74 13.99 -7.78
CA TYR A 8 0.44 12.74 -8.49
C TYR A 8 1.65 12.20 -9.20
N VAL A 9 1.68 10.89 -9.35
CA VAL A 9 2.60 10.19 -10.24
C VAL A 9 1.93 10.10 -11.61
N ASP A 10 2.55 10.64 -12.63
CA ASP A 10 1.94 10.74 -13.97
C ASP A 10 2.34 9.59 -14.90
N SER A 11 3.40 8.85 -14.59
CA SER A 11 3.88 7.77 -15.45
C SER A 11 4.65 6.71 -14.65
N LYS A 12 4.76 5.51 -15.24
CA LYS A 12 5.59 4.46 -14.65
C LYS A 12 7.07 4.83 -14.70
N GLU A 13 7.49 5.61 -15.69
CA GLU A 13 8.87 6.07 -15.82
C GLU A 13 9.27 6.94 -14.62
N GLU A 14 8.36 7.77 -14.13
CA GLU A 14 8.58 8.54 -12.90
C GLU A 14 8.76 7.64 -11.68
N LEU A 15 7.94 6.60 -11.55
CA LEU A 15 8.07 5.62 -10.46
C LEU A 15 9.42 4.91 -10.51
N GLU A 16 9.79 4.43 -11.68
CA GLU A 16 11.05 3.73 -11.88
C GLU A 16 12.24 4.62 -11.52
N LEU A 17 12.19 5.88 -11.96
CA LEU A 17 13.24 6.86 -11.68
C LEU A 17 13.35 7.16 -10.19
N GLU A 18 12.24 7.41 -9.51
CA GLU A 18 12.22 7.66 -8.06
C GLU A 18 12.79 6.47 -7.28
N MET A 19 12.39 5.26 -7.62
CA MET A 19 12.89 4.07 -6.96
C MET A 19 14.37 3.86 -7.21
N HIS A 20 14.83 4.15 -8.44
CA HIS A 20 16.23 4.04 -8.79
C HIS A 20 17.09 5.08 -8.08
N GLN A 21 16.60 6.30 -7.92
CA GLN A 21 17.33 7.40 -7.28
C GLN A 21 17.28 7.37 -5.76
N SER A 22 16.46 6.52 -5.16
CA SER A 22 16.38 6.41 -3.72
C SER A 22 17.74 5.99 -3.14
N THR A 23 18.17 6.70 -2.11
CA THR A 23 19.40 6.38 -1.37
C THR A 23 19.17 5.30 -0.32
N ARG A 24 17.92 5.04 0.03
CA ARG A 24 17.54 3.99 0.97
C ARG A 24 17.43 2.66 0.24
N GLU A 25 18.00 1.63 0.82
CA GLU A 25 17.84 0.27 0.30
C GLU A 25 16.51 -0.30 0.82
N PHE A 26 15.80 -0.99 -0.07
CA PHE A 26 14.59 -1.73 0.31
C PHE A 26 14.58 -3.08 -0.40
N SER A 27 14.08 -4.08 0.31
CA SER A 27 13.93 -5.45 -0.17
C SER A 27 12.47 -5.89 -0.18
N GLU A 28 11.57 -5.05 0.30
CA GLU A 28 10.15 -5.36 0.44
C GLU A 28 9.29 -4.21 -0.05
N LEU A 29 8.12 -4.57 -0.59
CA LEU A 29 7.01 -3.65 -0.81
C LEU A 29 5.82 -4.20 -0.04
N ILE A 30 5.24 -3.39 0.84
CA ILE A 30 4.14 -3.81 1.69
C ILE A 30 2.87 -3.06 1.30
N VAL A 31 1.83 -3.84 1.02
CA VAL A 31 0.54 -3.33 0.57
C VAL A 31 -0.39 -3.18 1.77
N HIS A 32 -0.97 -2.01 1.91
CA HIS A 32 -1.93 -1.65 2.95
C HIS A 32 -3.25 -1.20 2.34
N ALA A 33 -4.30 -1.24 3.13
CA ALA A 33 -5.57 -0.57 2.83
C ALA A 33 -5.76 0.58 3.82
N SER A 34 -6.45 1.62 3.38
CA SER A 34 -6.80 2.74 4.28
C SER A 34 -7.85 2.37 5.30
N GLU A 35 -8.56 1.26 5.10
CA GLU A 35 -9.68 0.82 5.93
C GLU A 35 -10.80 1.87 5.98
N THR A 36 -11.12 2.41 4.82
CA THR A 36 -12.17 3.41 4.63
C THR A 36 -13.26 2.86 3.72
N TYR A 37 -14.42 3.48 3.74
CA TYR A 37 -15.54 3.04 2.91
C TYR A 37 -15.22 3.14 1.42
N THR A 38 -15.66 2.15 0.66
CA THR A 38 -15.40 2.04 -0.78
C THR A 38 -16.02 3.18 -1.60
N ASN A 39 -17.01 3.87 -1.07
CA ASN A 39 -17.62 5.05 -1.69
C ASN A 39 -16.97 6.38 -1.27
N ALA A 40 -15.98 6.34 -0.40
CA ALA A 40 -15.27 7.54 0.03
C ALA A 40 -14.16 7.87 -0.96
N ASN A 41 -14.36 8.95 -1.72
CA ASN A 41 -13.35 9.44 -2.67
C ASN A 41 -12.34 10.33 -1.95
N ILE A 42 -11.48 9.71 -1.16
CA ILE A 42 -10.45 10.39 -0.39
C ILE A 42 -9.06 10.11 -0.97
N GLY A 43 -8.08 10.84 -0.51
CA GLY A 43 -6.69 10.71 -0.94
C GLY A 43 -5.72 10.93 0.21
N ALA A 44 -4.48 11.27 -0.15
CA ALA A 44 -3.38 11.40 0.79
C ALA A 44 -3.64 12.46 1.87
N GLU A 45 -4.33 13.54 1.54
CA GLU A 45 -4.63 14.62 2.48
C GLU A 45 -5.46 14.12 3.66
N GLU A 46 -6.50 13.37 3.39
CA GLU A 46 -7.38 12.82 4.43
C GLU A 46 -6.68 11.72 5.22
N ILE A 47 -5.85 10.91 4.56
CA ILE A 47 -5.05 9.90 5.24
C ILE A 47 -4.05 10.55 6.20
N GLN A 48 -3.41 11.65 5.78
CA GLN A 48 -2.49 12.38 6.65
C GLN A 48 -3.20 12.89 7.92
N LEU A 49 -4.40 13.44 7.78
CA LEU A 49 -5.17 13.91 8.94
C LEU A 49 -5.46 12.77 9.92
N ARG A 50 -5.86 11.61 9.41
CA ARG A 50 -6.12 10.43 10.24
C ARG A 50 -4.87 9.97 10.97
N GLN A 51 -3.74 9.96 10.29
CA GLN A 51 -2.47 9.53 10.89
C GLN A 51 -1.94 10.56 11.88
N ASN A 52 -2.15 11.86 11.64
CA ASN A 52 -1.87 12.89 12.63
C ASN A 52 -2.69 12.70 13.89
N ASP A 53 -3.98 12.41 13.75
CA ASP A 53 -4.87 12.14 14.89
C ASP A 53 -4.44 10.90 15.67
N ALA A 54 -3.83 9.93 15.01
CA ALA A 54 -3.27 8.74 15.64
C ALA A 54 -1.88 8.96 16.25
N GLY A 55 -1.34 10.17 16.18
CA GLY A 55 -0.07 10.55 16.81
C GLY A 55 1.15 10.56 15.90
N HIS A 56 0.99 10.32 14.61
CA HIS A 56 2.10 10.39 13.66
C HIS A 56 2.33 11.85 13.19
N LEU A 57 3.57 12.15 12.82
CA LEU A 57 3.95 13.47 12.30
C LEU A 57 3.82 13.51 10.77
N GLY A 58 2.63 13.28 10.26
CA GLY A 58 2.34 13.27 8.84
C GLY A 58 2.06 11.88 8.31
N ILE A 59 1.95 11.79 6.99
CA ILE A 59 1.58 10.55 6.31
C ILE A 59 2.67 9.48 6.44
N GLN A 60 2.24 8.23 6.65
CA GLN A 60 3.12 7.09 6.86
C GLN A 60 3.05 6.06 5.72
N TYR A 61 2.70 6.48 4.52
CA TYR A 61 2.78 5.69 3.30
C TYR A 61 3.59 6.44 2.25
N HIS A 62 4.32 5.71 1.41
CA HIS A 62 5.11 6.31 0.33
C HIS A 62 4.27 6.60 -0.90
N TYR A 63 3.31 5.72 -1.23
CA TYR A 63 2.37 5.90 -2.33
C TYR A 63 0.95 5.60 -1.86
N ILE A 64 0.01 6.39 -2.36
CA ILE A 64 -1.42 6.22 -2.08
C ILE A 64 -2.14 6.07 -3.42
N ILE A 65 -2.86 4.96 -3.58
CA ILE A 65 -3.64 4.68 -4.78
C ILE A 65 -5.11 4.98 -4.49
N ARG A 66 -5.61 6.03 -5.12
CA ARG A 66 -7.00 6.48 -4.97
C ARG A 66 -7.97 5.51 -5.63
N ARG A 67 -9.26 5.66 -5.34
CA ARG A 67 -10.30 4.79 -5.88
C ARG A 67 -10.37 4.76 -7.41
N ASP A 68 -10.01 5.87 -8.06
CA ASP A 68 -9.94 5.98 -9.52
C ASP A 68 -8.64 5.45 -10.15
N GLY A 69 -7.73 4.94 -9.32
CA GLY A 69 -6.44 4.44 -9.76
C GLY A 69 -5.33 5.47 -9.83
N THR A 70 -5.62 6.76 -9.59
CA THR A 70 -4.56 7.77 -9.53
C THR A 70 -3.65 7.51 -8.34
N VAL A 71 -2.36 7.77 -8.52
CA VAL A 71 -1.33 7.52 -7.50
C VAL A 71 -0.81 8.85 -7.00
N GLN A 72 -0.89 9.05 -5.70
CA GLN A 72 -0.28 10.21 -5.04
C GLN A 72 1.00 9.80 -4.33
N ARG A 73 1.99 10.70 -4.36
CA ARG A 73 3.19 10.57 -3.53
C ARG A 73 2.83 11.00 -2.12
N GLY A 74 3.18 10.16 -1.15
CA GLY A 74 3.05 10.49 0.26
C GLY A 74 4.39 10.90 0.84
N LEU A 75 4.86 10.12 1.84
CA LEU A 75 6.19 10.31 2.41
C LEU A 75 7.26 10.02 1.35
N PRO A 76 8.30 10.86 1.21
CA PRO A 76 9.38 10.57 0.26
C PRO A 76 10.04 9.21 0.52
N LEU A 77 10.43 8.51 -0.56
CA LEU A 77 11.01 7.16 -0.47
C LEU A 77 12.27 7.09 0.41
N ASN A 78 13.03 8.16 0.50
CA ASN A 78 14.23 8.18 1.34
C ASN A 78 13.91 8.24 2.84
N ASN A 79 12.67 8.47 3.19
CA ASN A 79 12.22 8.51 4.58
C ASN A 79 11.57 7.18 4.96
N ILE A 80 11.83 6.75 6.19
CA ILE A 80 11.23 5.55 6.75
C ILE A 80 9.82 5.88 7.24
N ALA A 81 8.83 5.10 6.79
CA ALA A 81 7.45 5.22 7.24
C ALA A 81 7.17 4.26 8.41
N ASP A 82 6.18 4.60 9.23
CA ASP A 82 5.79 3.78 10.39
C ASP A 82 4.64 2.80 10.08
N ALA A 83 4.15 2.76 8.84
CA ALA A 83 3.03 1.87 8.48
C ALA A 83 3.35 0.39 8.70
N SER A 84 4.60 0.00 8.58
CA SER A 84 5.07 -1.38 8.77
C SER A 84 6.06 -1.49 9.94
N ASP A 85 5.75 -0.81 11.04
CA ASP A 85 6.60 -0.80 12.25
C ASP A 85 6.40 -2.08 13.08
N ILE A 86 6.69 -3.21 12.46
CA ILE A 86 6.63 -4.54 13.07
C ILE A 86 7.87 -5.32 12.64
N ASN A 87 8.56 -5.95 13.57
CA ASN A 87 9.72 -6.81 13.30
C ASN A 87 10.75 -6.18 12.35
N ARG A 88 10.96 -4.86 12.45
CA ARG A 88 11.91 -4.08 11.67
C ARG A 88 11.59 -3.96 10.15
N HIS A 89 10.41 -4.37 9.72
CA HIS A 89 10.03 -4.28 8.31
C HIS A 89 10.10 -2.86 7.77
N LYS A 90 9.74 -1.85 8.58
CA LYS A 90 9.75 -0.44 8.15
C LYS A 90 11.11 0.03 7.61
N PHE A 91 12.19 -0.57 8.08
CA PHE A 91 13.54 -0.18 7.63
C PHE A 91 13.89 -0.69 6.24
N ASN A 92 13.14 -1.67 5.72
CA ASN A 92 13.46 -2.39 4.49
C ASN A 92 12.38 -2.30 3.43
N CYS A 93 11.34 -1.49 3.62
CA CYS A 93 10.17 -1.54 2.74
C CYS A 93 9.76 -0.20 2.14
N ILE A 94 9.04 -0.32 1.02
CA ILE A 94 8.17 0.72 0.49
C ILE A 94 6.76 0.39 0.95
N ASP A 95 6.03 1.37 1.47
CA ASP A 95 4.65 1.22 1.90
C ASP A 95 3.69 1.83 0.88
N VAL A 96 2.76 1.03 0.38
CA VAL A 96 1.74 1.44 -0.58
C VAL A 96 0.36 1.26 0.04
N CYS A 97 -0.48 2.28 -0.02
CA CYS A 97 -1.82 2.25 0.53
C CYS A 97 -2.88 2.30 -0.57
N LEU A 98 -3.77 1.33 -0.57
CA LEU A 98 -4.98 1.33 -1.41
C LEU A 98 -6.14 1.98 -0.63
N ILE A 99 -6.75 3.01 -1.19
CA ILE A 99 -7.91 3.65 -0.58
C ILE A 99 -9.11 2.72 -0.68
N GLY A 100 -9.72 2.40 0.46
CA GLY A 100 -10.86 1.52 0.55
C GLY A 100 -10.68 0.44 1.62
N GLY A 101 -11.23 -0.73 1.35
CA GLY A 101 -11.13 -1.91 2.22
C GLY A 101 -12.41 -2.21 2.99
N VAL A 102 -13.32 -1.24 3.14
CA VAL A 102 -14.56 -1.42 3.86
C VAL A 102 -15.75 -1.13 2.94
N ASN A 103 -16.56 -2.16 2.65
CA ASN A 103 -17.78 -1.98 1.86
C ASN A 103 -18.82 -1.21 2.66
N VAL A 104 -19.55 -0.33 1.97
CA VAL A 104 -20.65 0.41 2.59
C VAL A 104 -21.77 -0.58 2.92
N PRO A 105 -22.26 -0.65 4.18
CA PRO A 105 -23.38 -1.51 4.52
C PRO A 105 -24.66 -1.03 3.81
N SER A 106 -25.42 -1.96 3.24
CA SER A 106 -26.81 -1.71 2.83
C SER A 106 -27.73 -2.44 3.81
N GLU A 107 -29.03 -2.06 3.81
CA GLU A 107 -30.03 -2.69 4.71
C GLU A 107 -30.16 -4.20 4.50
N SER A 108 -29.76 -4.70 3.33
CA SER A 108 -29.82 -6.12 2.99
C SER A 108 -28.48 -6.83 3.16
N ASP A 109 -27.43 -6.15 3.58
CA ASP A 109 -26.09 -6.73 3.60
C ASP A 109 -25.86 -7.67 4.76
N ASN A 110 -25.29 -8.82 4.44
CA ASN A 110 -24.67 -9.68 5.43
C ASN A 110 -23.33 -9.04 5.87
N PRO A 111 -23.12 -8.78 7.17
CA PRO A 111 -21.86 -8.21 7.67
C PRO A 111 -20.62 -8.98 7.22
N LEU A 112 -20.74 -10.27 6.95
CA LEU A 112 -19.61 -11.09 6.47
C LEU A 112 -19.21 -10.75 5.03
N LEU A 113 -20.07 -10.07 4.26
CA LEU A 113 -19.78 -9.64 2.89
C LEU A 113 -19.14 -8.25 2.82
N ASN A 114 -19.04 -7.55 3.94
CA ASN A 114 -18.47 -6.20 3.99
C ASN A 114 -16.92 -6.21 3.88
N LEU A 115 -16.30 -7.37 4.08
CA LEU A 115 -14.88 -7.59 3.91
C LEU A 115 -14.68 -8.45 2.67
N SER A 116 -14.49 -7.83 1.53
CA SER A 116 -14.39 -8.53 0.25
C SER A 116 -13.08 -8.21 -0.44
N SER A 117 -12.44 -9.25 -1.00
CA SER A 117 -11.29 -9.08 -1.88
C SER A 117 -11.62 -8.28 -3.16
N THR A 118 -12.92 -8.03 -3.41
CA THR A 118 -13.37 -7.23 -4.55
C THR A 118 -13.62 -5.77 -4.20
N SER A 119 -13.29 -5.34 -2.98
CA SER A 119 -13.54 -3.96 -2.53
C SER A 119 -12.72 -2.90 -3.26
N PHE A 120 -11.60 -3.27 -3.88
CA PHE A 120 -10.77 -2.36 -4.66
C PHE A 120 -11.17 -2.38 -6.13
N THR A 121 -10.94 -1.25 -6.83
CA THR A 121 -11.32 -1.11 -8.23
C THR A 121 -10.28 -1.75 -9.15
N GLN A 122 -10.68 -2.05 -10.39
CA GLN A 122 -9.75 -2.57 -11.40
C GLN A 122 -8.63 -1.56 -11.69
N THR A 123 -8.94 -0.26 -11.70
CA THR A 123 -7.94 0.79 -11.90
C THR A 123 -6.96 0.87 -10.74
N GLN A 124 -7.41 0.59 -9.51
CA GLN A 124 -6.51 0.49 -8.36
C GLN A 124 -5.55 -0.69 -8.51
N TYR A 125 -6.04 -1.85 -8.89
CA TYR A 125 -5.18 -3.01 -9.12
C TYR A 125 -4.19 -2.77 -10.27
N ALA A 126 -4.61 -2.11 -11.34
CA ALA A 126 -3.72 -1.77 -12.45
C ALA A 126 -2.57 -0.86 -12.01
N SER A 127 -2.87 0.15 -11.19
CA SER A 127 -1.84 1.04 -10.63
C SER A 127 -0.93 0.32 -9.65
N LEU A 128 -1.48 -0.56 -8.82
CA LEU A 128 -0.69 -1.39 -7.92
C LEU A 128 0.28 -2.27 -8.70
N GLU A 129 -0.17 -2.89 -9.79
CA GLU A 129 0.68 -3.70 -10.67
C GLU A 129 1.82 -2.88 -11.28
N THR A 130 1.56 -1.64 -11.68
CA THR A 130 2.60 -0.73 -12.17
C THR A 130 3.66 -0.43 -11.10
N ILE A 131 3.22 -0.17 -9.88
CA ILE A 131 4.14 0.08 -8.75
C ILE A 131 4.97 -1.18 -8.44
N ILE A 132 4.33 -2.34 -8.39
CA ILE A 132 5.01 -3.62 -8.13
C ILE A 132 6.03 -3.92 -9.23
N ALA A 133 5.67 -3.72 -10.50
CA ALA A 133 6.58 -3.93 -11.62
C ALA A 133 7.82 -3.03 -11.51
N SER A 134 7.61 -1.76 -11.15
CA SER A 134 8.70 -0.80 -10.94
C SER A 134 9.60 -1.22 -9.77
N PHE A 135 8.99 -1.72 -8.70
CA PHE A 135 9.73 -2.27 -7.56
C PHE A 135 10.61 -3.46 -7.97
N TYR A 136 10.07 -4.40 -8.73
CA TYR A 136 10.85 -5.57 -9.18
C TYR A 136 11.98 -5.19 -10.14
N LYS A 137 11.85 -4.12 -10.89
CA LYS A 137 12.98 -3.59 -11.69
C LYS A 137 14.14 -3.15 -10.82
N LYS A 138 13.85 -2.54 -9.66
CA LYS A 138 14.86 -2.11 -8.70
C LYS A 138 15.35 -3.27 -7.86
N CYS A 139 14.46 -4.16 -7.46
CA CYS A 139 14.71 -5.24 -6.50
C CYS A 139 14.16 -6.56 -7.06
N SER A 140 14.88 -7.20 -8.00
CA SER A 140 14.40 -8.43 -8.65
C SER A 140 14.20 -9.60 -7.69
N GLY A 141 14.95 -9.66 -6.60
CA GLY A 141 14.80 -10.64 -5.53
C GLY A 141 13.95 -10.17 -4.37
N GLY A 142 13.29 -9.01 -4.50
CA GLY A 142 12.47 -8.45 -3.44
C GLY A 142 11.18 -9.22 -3.19
N GLN A 143 10.53 -8.91 -2.07
CA GLN A 143 9.27 -9.52 -1.64
C GLN A 143 8.15 -8.48 -1.66
N VAL A 144 6.99 -8.86 -2.20
CA VAL A 144 5.77 -8.06 -2.11
C VAL A 144 4.83 -8.75 -1.13
N LEU A 145 4.47 -8.06 -0.07
CA LEU A 145 3.72 -8.59 1.05
C LEU A 145 2.48 -7.75 1.33
N GLY A 146 1.44 -8.36 1.87
CA GLY A 146 0.36 -7.63 2.52
C GLY A 146 0.73 -7.31 3.96
N HIS A 147 0.12 -6.28 4.54
CA HIS A 147 0.31 -5.99 5.96
C HIS A 147 -0.08 -7.21 6.83
N ASN A 148 -1.09 -7.96 6.40
CA ASN A 148 -1.52 -9.19 7.08
C ASN A 148 -0.45 -10.30 7.11
N ALA A 149 0.57 -10.21 6.27
CA ALA A 149 1.68 -11.18 6.30
C ALA A 149 2.71 -10.85 7.39
N ILE A 150 2.78 -9.60 7.83
CA ILE A 150 3.70 -9.16 8.88
C ILE A 150 3.02 -8.90 10.22
N ASP A 151 1.69 -8.88 10.24
CA ASP A 151 0.88 -8.69 11.46
C ASP A 151 -0.22 -9.74 11.47
N ALA A 152 -0.06 -10.76 12.31
CA ALA A 152 -1.01 -11.87 12.44
C ALA A 152 -2.39 -11.43 12.95
N ASN A 153 -2.49 -10.26 13.58
CA ASN A 153 -3.75 -9.70 14.10
C ASN A 153 -4.48 -8.82 13.08
N SER A 154 -3.92 -8.62 11.90
CA SER A 154 -4.48 -7.75 10.87
C SER A 154 -4.94 -8.55 9.66
N GLN A 155 -6.05 -8.13 9.06
CA GLN A 155 -6.52 -8.63 7.77
C GLN A 155 -6.17 -7.68 6.61
N ASP A 156 -5.62 -6.51 6.93
CA ASP A 156 -5.20 -5.50 5.97
C ASP A 156 -4.18 -6.10 4.98
N PRO A 157 -4.32 -5.98 3.65
CA PRO A 157 -5.27 -5.14 2.89
C PRO A 157 -6.55 -5.86 2.42
N TYR A 158 -7.00 -6.90 3.08
CA TYR A 158 -8.25 -7.62 2.82
C TYR A 158 -8.26 -8.44 1.54
N PHE A 159 -7.10 -8.81 1.04
CA PHE A 159 -6.91 -9.82 0.01
C PHE A 159 -5.55 -10.50 0.18
N ASP A 160 -5.40 -11.66 -0.46
CA ASP A 160 -4.17 -12.43 -0.41
C ASP A 160 -3.16 -11.86 -1.42
N VAL A 161 -2.28 -11.00 -0.95
CA VAL A 161 -1.27 -10.33 -1.78
C VAL A 161 -0.29 -11.33 -2.37
N LEU A 162 0.10 -12.35 -1.62
CA LEU A 162 1.07 -13.35 -2.10
C LEU A 162 0.53 -14.12 -3.30
N SER A 163 -0.72 -14.59 -3.22
CA SER A 163 -1.38 -15.27 -4.33
C SER A 163 -1.59 -14.35 -5.53
N TYR A 164 -1.96 -13.10 -5.27
CA TYR A 164 -2.14 -12.10 -6.31
C TYR A 164 -0.85 -11.86 -7.09
N VAL A 165 0.26 -11.68 -6.39
CA VAL A 165 1.58 -11.44 -6.98
C VAL A 165 2.07 -12.67 -7.74
N GLU A 166 1.87 -13.88 -7.20
CA GLU A 166 2.23 -15.11 -7.89
C GLU A 166 1.47 -15.24 -9.21
N ASN A 167 0.17 -14.96 -9.20
CA ASN A 167 -0.67 -15.05 -10.41
C ASN A 167 -0.29 -14.00 -11.46
N LYS A 168 0.05 -12.80 -11.06
CA LYS A 168 0.31 -11.68 -11.98
C LYS A 168 1.76 -11.60 -12.44
N PHE A 169 2.71 -11.98 -11.60
CA PHE A 169 4.14 -11.79 -11.85
C PHE A 169 4.94 -13.08 -11.85
N GLY A 170 4.33 -14.21 -11.51
CA GLY A 170 5.03 -15.48 -11.39
C GLY A 170 6.05 -15.52 -10.27
N LYS A 171 5.97 -14.61 -9.31
CA LYS A 171 6.91 -14.47 -8.18
C LYS A 171 6.34 -15.14 -6.95
N LYS A 172 6.99 -16.21 -6.50
CA LYS A 172 6.64 -16.87 -5.24
C LYS A 172 7.37 -16.21 -4.09
N SER A 173 6.63 -15.86 -3.04
CA SER A 173 7.23 -15.42 -1.80
C SER A 173 7.62 -16.62 -0.96
N VAL A 174 8.84 -16.58 -0.44
CA VAL A 174 9.34 -17.55 0.56
C VAL A 174 9.36 -16.93 1.96
N TYR A 175 8.83 -15.75 2.09
CA TYR A 175 8.83 -15.03 3.36
C TYR A 175 7.98 -15.75 4.39
N LYS A 176 8.55 -15.89 5.57
CA LYS A 176 7.83 -16.31 6.78
C LYS A 176 8.27 -15.40 7.90
N ASP A 177 7.30 -14.76 8.55
CA ASP A 177 7.61 -13.94 9.71
C ASP A 177 8.15 -14.84 10.83
N PRO A 178 9.29 -14.52 11.44
CA PRO A 178 9.78 -15.31 12.57
C PRO A 178 8.82 -15.20 13.74
N LEU A 179 8.51 -16.33 14.31
CA LEU A 179 7.63 -16.43 15.50
C LEU A 179 8.38 -16.00 16.77
#